data_4b78fee0648c082679a87d48d92b8574
#
_entry.id   4b78fee0648c082679a87d48d92b8574
#
_cell.length_a   1.000
_cell.length_b   1.000
_cell.length_c   1.000
_cell.angle_alpha   90.00
_cell.angle_beta   90.00
_cell.angle_gamma   90.00
#
_symmetry.space_group_name_H-M   'P 1'
#
loop_
_entity.id
_entity.type
_entity.pdbx_description
1 polymer ?
#
loop_
_entity_poly.entity_id
_entity_poly.type
_entity_poly.pdbx_seq_one_letter_code
_entity_poly.pdbx_strand_id
1 'polypeptide(L)'
;MRSVSILKKPCLWTFTMLALVFIFLPSTYLLVISFEPSELERIPRNLSDFSLRWYIRLFHQERLPGAIRQSVMVGLLTAGITSFLSLLSGMSYRRLRKKSYFLGLLIFPIFVPGIIAALSLSVFFRLINIRSSMYTVVLGHVLYALPYATIVTLVSFSGLKEGFIEAARDLGASGFRAFRDIIFPLTRGGILGAALFGFLLSLNEFIRAYFLSGWQETLSIYMFGQMKGGADPSIYALAGLILSVSIFLVLIALIYYSFIRYPLRSFT
;
A
#
# COMPACT_ATOMS: atom_id res chain seq x y z
N MET A 1 -2.94 35.19 -27.89
CA MET A 1 -2.52 34.27 -26.83
C MET A 1 -3.26 32.91 -26.81
N ARG A 2 -4.26 32.62 -27.64
CA ARG A 2 -4.99 31.33 -27.70
C ARG A 2 -4.31 30.20 -28.49
N SER A 3 -3.40 30.48 -29.41
CA SER A 3 -2.72 29.49 -30.28
C SER A 3 -1.63 28.66 -29.59
N VAL A 4 -1.03 29.16 -28.52
CA VAL A 4 0.04 28.47 -27.77
C VAL A 4 -0.54 27.32 -26.88
N SER A 5 -1.82 27.37 -26.59
CA SER A 5 -2.47 26.35 -25.75
C SER A 5 -2.84 25.07 -26.51
N ILE A 6 -3.03 25.13 -27.83
CA ILE A 6 -3.49 23.98 -28.66
C ILE A 6 -2.32 23.03 -28.95
N LEU A 7 -1.11 23.59 -29.22
CA LEU A 7 0.10 22.79 -29.44
C LEU A 7 0.63 22.10 -28.15
N LYS A 8 0.33 22.65 -26.97
CA LYS A 8 0.77 22.08 -25.69
C LYS A 8 -0.01 20.79 -25.31
N LYS A 9 -1.27 20.68 -25.70
CA LYS A 9 -2.09 19.50 -25.35
C LYS A 9 -1.57 18.20 -25.96
N PRO A 10 -1.35 18.07 -27.30
CA PRO A 10 -0.86 16.82 -27.87
C PRO A 10 0.55 16.45 -27.34
N CYS A 11 1.44 17.42 -27.20
CA CYS A 11 2.78 17.20 -26.64
C CYS A 11 2.70 16.68 -25.19
N LEU A 12 1.80 17.24 -24.37
CA LEU A 12 1.57 16.78 -22.99
C LEU A 12 1.01 15.35 -22.96
N TRP A 13 0.05 15.04 -23.84
CA TRP A 13 -0.50 13.69 -23.97
C TRP A 13 0.54 12.68 -24.43
N THR A 14 1.37 13.02 -25.41
CA THR A 14 2.45 12.15 -25.89
C THR A 14 3.46 11.88 -24.78
N PHE A 15 3.88 12.92 -24.04
CA PHE A 15 4.77 12.77 -22.91
C PHE A 15 4.16 11.89 -21.81
N THR A 16 2.89 12.11 -21.48
CA THR A 16 2.18 11.29 -20.46
C THR A 16 2.10 9.83 -20.88
N MET A 17 1.78 9.54 -22.14
CA MET A 17 1.74 8.17 -22.66
C MET A 17 3.11 7.50 -22.65
N LEU A 18 4.16 8.21 -23.07
CA LEU A 18 5.53 7.71 -23.00
C LEU A 18 5.96 7.41 -21.57
N ALA A 19 5.64 8.30 -20.63
CA ALA A 19 5.93 8.09 -19.21
C ALA A 19 5.18 6.85 -18.66
N LEU A 20 3.89 6.69 -19.00
CA LEU A 20 3.11 5.51 -18.59
C LEU A 20 3.71 4.22 -19.18
N VAL A 21 4.02 4.20 -20.48
CA VAL A 21 4.66 3.05 -21.13
C VAL A 21 5.96 2.71 -20.40
N PHE A 22 6.83 3.71 -20.17
CA PHE A 22 8.12 3.52 -19.49
C PHE A 22 7.96 2.93 -18.08
N ILE A 23 6.97 3.41 -17.30
CA ILE A 23 6.72 2.93 -15.94
C ILE A 23 6.17 1.50 -15.94
N PHE A 24 5.25 1.17 -16.84
CA PHE A 24 4.59 -0.13 -16.85
C PHE A 24 5.33 -1.19 -17.66
N LEU A 25 6.24 -0.82 -18.55
CA LEU A 25 6.98 -1.74 -19.42
C LEU A 25 7.73 -2.83 -18.64
N PRO A 26 8.52 -2.53 -17.58
CA PRO A 26 9.22 -3.57 -16.82
C PRO A 26 8.26 -4.56 -16.15
N SER A 27 7.16 -4.06 -15.59
CA SER A 27 6.16 -4.91 -14.92
C SER A 27 5.39 -5.76 -15.92
N THR A 28 5.07 -5.23 -17.10
CA THR A 28 4.43 -5.98 -18.19
C THR A 28 5.39 -7.03 -18.75
N TYR A 29 6.66 -6.69 -18.93
CA TYR A 29 7.69 -7.64 -19.37
C TYR A 29 7.78 -8.82 -18.41
N LEU A 30 7.84 -8.55 -17.09
CA LEU A 30 7.89 -9.58 -16.05
C LEU A 30 6.64 -10.49 -16.11
N LEU A 31 5.45 -9.90 -16.29
CA LEU A 31 4.22 -10.67 -16.49
C LEU A 31 4.28 -11.58 -17.70
N VAL A 32 4.81 -11.10 -18.82
CA VAL A 32 4.89 -11.88 -20.06
C VAL A 32 5.86 -13.04 -19.92
N ILE A 33 7.06 -12.81 -19.36
CA ILE A 33 8.05 -13.89 -19.17
C ILE A 33 7.61 -14.92 -18.13
N SER A 34 6.69 -14.58 -17.22
CA SER A 34 6.17 -15.55 -16.26
C SER A 34 5.38 -16.70 -16.90
N PHE A 35 4.97 -16.56 -18.17
CA PHE A 35 4.31 -17.59 -18.97
C PHE A 35 5.27 -18.36 -19.89
N GLU A 36 6.55 -17.98 -19.99
CA GLU A 36 7.53 -18.69 -20.79
C GLU A 36 7.87 -20.04 -20.15
N PRO A 37 7.66 -21.18 -20.82
CA PRO A 37 7.87 -22.52 -20.23
C PRO A 37 9.33 -22.92 -20.07
N SER A 38 10.24 -22.27 -20.78
CA SER A 38 11.69 -22.56 -20.70
C SER A 38 12.31 -21.85 -19.50
N GLU A 39 13.51 -22.29 -19.11
CA GLU A 39 14.30 -21.61 -18.06
C GLU A 39 15.00 -20.35 -18.58
N LEU A 40 14.79 -20.02 -19.85
CA LEU A 40 15.35 -18.84 -20.49
C LEU A 40 14.41 -17.64 -20.27
N GLU A 41 14.97 -16.53 -19.84
CA GLU A 41 14.28 -15.27 -19.61
C GLU A 41 13.96 -14.55 -20.92
N ARG A 42 13.10 -15.15 -21.76
CA ARG A 42 12.73 -14.61 -23.07
C ARG A 42 11.22 -14.42 -23.19
N ILE A 43 10.83 -13.54 -24.09
CA ILE A 43 9.43 -13.34 -24.44
C ILE A 43 8.96 -14.55 -25.27
N PRO A 44 7.79 -15.18 -24.92
CA PRO A 44 7.16 -16.19 -25.77
C PRO A 44 6.96 -15.66 -27.20
N ARG A 45 7.40 -16.44 -28.20
CA ARG A 45 7.33 -16.00 -29.60
C ARG A 45 5.95 -16.22 -30.22
N ASN A 46 5.27 -17.27 -29.77
CA ASN A 46 3.96 -17.65 -30.30
C ASN A 46 2.96 -17.77 -29.14
N LEU A 47 1.66 -17.66 -29.44
CA LEU A 47 0.60 -17.89 -28.44
C LEU A 47 0.62 -19.30 -27.86
N SER A 48 1.11 -20.29 -28.64
CA SER A 48 1.32 -21.67 -28.19
C SER A 48 2.40 -21.85 -27.14
N ASP A 49 3.30 -20.87 -27.02
CA ASP A 49 4.42 -20.92 -26.07
C ASP A 49 4.02 -20.45 -24.68
N PHE A 50 2.82 -19.90 -24.51
CA PHE A 50 2.31 -19.49 -23.20
C PHE A 50 1.96 -20.71 -22.35
N SER A 51 2.57 -20.83 -21.17
CA SER A 51 2.39 -21.97 -20.26
C SER A 51 2.15 -21.51 -18.82
N LEU A 52 1.32 -22.25 -18.11
CA LEU A 52 1.10 -22.07 -16.68
C LEU A 52 2.03 -22.95 -15.83
N ARG A 53 3.06 -23.56 -16.44
CA ARG A 53 3.98 -24.49 -15.77
C ARG A 53 4.54 -23.93 -14.45
N TRP A 54 5.01 -22.69 -14.45
CA TRP A 54 5.60 -22.06 -13.28
C TRP A 54 4.58 -21.73 -12.21
N TYR A 55 3.36 -21.36 -12.60
CA TYR A 55 2.25 -21.15 -11.67
C TYR A 55 1.85 -22.46 -10.98
N ILE A 56 1.77 -23.57 -11.72
CA ILE A 56 1.48 -24.89 -11.14
C ILE A 56 2.61 -25.30 -10.20
N ARG A 57 3.88 -25.12 -10.59
CA ARG A 57 5.04 -25.42 -9.76
C ARG A 57 5.05 -24.65 -8.45
N LEU A 58 4.60 -23.37 -8.43
CA LEU A 58 4.48 -22.59 -7.20
C LEU A 58 3.59 -23.25 -6.15
N PHE A 59 2.48 -23.86 -6.55
CA PHE A 59 1.57 -24.53 -5.61
C PHE A 59 2.16 -25.80 -4.98
N HIS A 60 3.23 -26.34 -5.52
CA HIS A 60 3.94 -27.48 -4.97
C HIS A 60 5.13 -27.08 -4.06
N GLN A 61 5.37 -25.80 -3.87
CA GLN A 61 6.41 -25.28 -2.99
C GLN A 61 5.94 -25.33 -1.53
N GLU A 62 6.56 -26.17 -0.69
CA GLU A 62 6.14 -26.39 0.71
C GLU A 62 6.16 -25.13 1.58
N ARG A 63 7.12 -24.22 1.34
CA ARG A 63 7.31 -23.01 2.15
C ARG A 63 6.39 -21.84 1.74
N LEU A 64 5.94 -21.81 0.48
CA LEU A 64 5.18 -20.70 -0.08
C LEU A 64 3.85 -20.43 0.65
N PRO A 65 3.01 -21.43 0.96
CA PRO A 65 1.75 -21.17 1.69
C PRO A 65 1.96 -20.52 3.06
N GLY A 66 3.04 -20.92 3.76
CA GLY A 66 3.44 -20.31 5.02
C GLY A 66 3.81 -18.83 4.86
N ALA A 67 4.64 -18.51 3.85
CA ALA A 67 5.06 -17.15 3.54
C ALA A 67 3.87 -16.26 3.11
N ILE A 68 2.94 -16.78 2.32
CA ILE A 68 1.70 -16.08 1.92
C ILE A 68 0.87 -15.77 3.17
N ARG A 69 0.59 -16.79 4.00
CA ARG A 69 -0.20 -16.61 5.23
C ARG A 69 0.42 -15.55 6.13
N GLN A 70 1.72 -15.62 6.33
CA GLN A 70 2.47 -14.66 7.15
C GLN A 70 2.36 -13.24 6.61
N SER A 71 2.57 -13.04 5.29
CA SER A 71 2.46 -11.74 4.65
C SER A 71 1.05 -11.16 4.72
N VAL A 72 0.02 -11.99 4.52
CA VAL A 72 -1.38 -11.56 4.63
C VAL A 72 -1.72 -11.14 6.06
N MET A 73 -1.29 -11.91 7.07
CA MET A 73 -1.52 -11.58 8.48
C MET A 73 -0.81 -10.27 8.87
N VAL A 74 0.48 -10.13 8.52
CA VAL A 74 1.24 -8.89 8.77
C VAL A 74 0.58 -7.72 8.04
N GLY A 75 0.19 -7.91 6.78
CA GLY A 75 -0.46 -6.89 5.97
C GLY A 75 -1.80 -6.42 6.56
N LEU A 76 -2.65 -7.34 6.98
CA LEU A 76 -3.95 -7.03 7.58
C LEU A 76 -3.80 -6.31 8.93
N LEU A 77 -2.89 -6.77 9.79
CA LEU A 77 -2.60 -6.09 11.07
C LEU A 77 -2.03 -4.69 10.83
N THR A 78 -1.09 -4.55 9.90
CA THR A 78 -0.54 -3.24 9.51
C THR A 78 -1.63 -2.33 8.97
N ALA A 79 -2.49 -2.81 8.08
CA ALA A 79 -3.60 -2.05 7.52
C ALA A 79 -4.58 -1.58 8.62
N GLY A 80 -4.95 -2.46 9.53
CA GLY A 80 -5.84 -2.12 10.65
C GLY A 80 -5.25 -1.06 11.57
N ILE A 81 -4.00 -1.24 12.00
CA ILE A 81 -3.34 -0.30 12.91
C ILE A 81 -3.07 1.04 12.22
N THR A 82 -2.55 1.03 10.99
CA THR A 82 -2.28 2.29 10.26
C THR A 82 -3.54 3.06 9.93
N SER A 83 -4.63 2.41 9.53
CA SER A 83 -5.90 3.10 9.26
C SER A 83 -6.50 3.71 10.54
N PHE A 84 -6.41 3.00 11.67
CA PHE A 84 -6.85 3.52 12.96
C PHE A 84 -6.01 4.72 13.41
N LEU A 85 -4.67 4.59 13.38
CA LEU A 85 -3.77 5.68 13.76
C LEU A 85 -3.87 6.88 12.81
N SER A 86 -4.09 6.65 11.52
CA SER A 86 -4.28 7.72 10.54
C SER A 86 -5.60 8.46 10.75
N LEU A 87 -6.66 7.76 11.17
CA LEU A 87 -7.93 8.37 11.57
C LEU A 87 -7.74 9.28 12.78
N LEU A 88 -7.06 8.80 13.83
CA LEU A 88 -6.74 9.61 15.01
C LEU A 88 -5.88 10.83 14.66
N SER A 89 -4.90 10.64 13.77
CA SER A 89 -4.06 11.71 13.25
C SER A 89 -4.87 12.76 12.50
N GLY A 90 -5.82 12.36 11.66
CA GLY A 90 -6.73 13.26 10.94
C GLY A 90 -7.64 14.07 11.89
N MET A 91 -8.20 13.40 12.89
CA MET A 91 -9.01 14.08 13.92
C MET A 91 -8.20 15.08 14.74
N SER A 92 -6.97 14.72 15.11
CA SER A 92 -6.04 15.58 15.86
C SER A 92 -5.59 16.78 15.02
N TYR A 93 -5.20 16.53 13.76
CA TYR A 93 -4.73 17.57 12.83
C TYR A 93 -5.70 18.74 12.69
N ARG A 94 -7.01 18.48 12.70
CA ARG A 94 -8.02 19.54 12.61
C ARG A 94 -7.99 20.52 13.79
N ARG A 95 -7.65 20.04 14.98
CA ARG A 95 -7.62 20.83 16.22
C ARG A 95 -6.29 21.52 16.49
N LEU A 96 -5.23 21.13 15.77
CA LEU A 96 -3.89 21.66 16.00
C LEU A 96 -3.75 23.08 15.45
N ARG A 97 -3.15 23.96 16.25
CA ARG A 97 -2.74 25.30 15.82
C ARG A 97 -1.51 25.26 14.89
N LYS A 98 -0.54 24.39 15.19
CA LYS A 98 0.74 24.28 14.48
C LYS A 98 0.74 23.06 13.53
N LYS A 99 -0.12 23.11 12.51
CA LYS A 99 -0.31 22.01 11.56
C LYS A 99 0.97 21.61 10.82
N SER A 100 1.83 22.59 10.50
CA SER A 100 3.09 22.33 9.76
C SER A 100 4.07 21.48 10.58
N TYR A 101 4.19 21.73 11.89
CA TYR A 101 5.06 20.91 12.74
C TYR A 101 4.57 19.47 12.84
N PHE A 102 3.26 19.27 12.97
CA PHE A 102 2.67 17.94 12.99
C PHE A 102 2.94 17.18 11.69
N LEU A 103 2.74 17.82 10.53
CA LEU A 103 3.04 17.22 9.24
C LEU A 103 4.53 16.93 9.07
N GLY A 104 5.40 17.87 9.48
CA GLY A 104 6.84 17.66 9.44
C GLY A 104 7.27 16.44 10.25
N LEU A 105 6.78 16.30 11.49
CA LEU A 105 7.06 15.15 12.35
C LEU A 105 6.54 13.84 11.77
N LEU A 106 5.33 13.86 11.21
CA LEU A 106 4.70 12.69 10.61
C LEU A 106 5.44 12.20 9.35
N ILE A 107 5.89 13.15 8.51
CA ILE A 107 6.55 12.84 7.23
C ILE A 107 8.05 12.53 7.43
N PHE A 108 8.65 13.00 8.52
CA PHE A 108 10.08 12.81 8.80
C PHE A 108 10.59 11.37 8.59
N PRO A 109 9.88 10.29 9.02
CA PRO A 109 10.34 8.92 8.82
C PRO A 109 10.54 8.51 7.36
N ILE A 110 9.88 9.19 6.41
CA ILE A 110 10.03 8.91 4.97
C ILE A 110 11.45 9.22 4.48
N PHE A 111 12.12 10.21 5.09
CA PHE A 111 13.47 10.62 4.72
C PHE A 111 14.57 9.74 5.32
N VAL A 112 14.22 8.87 6.27
CA VAL A 112 15.18 7.94 6.85
C VAL A 112 15.36 6.75 5.91
N PRO A 113 16.60 6.45 5.45
CA PRO A 113 16.84 5.29 4.60
C PRO A 113 16.31 4.00 5.25
N GLY A 114 15.55 3.20 4.47
CA GLY A 114 14.81 2.04 4.98
C GLY A 114 15.67 1.06 5.76
N ILE A 115 16.90 0.81 5.29
CA ILE A 115 17.85 -0.10 5.97
C ILE A 115 18.29 0.44 7.32
N ILE A 116 18.53 1.75 7.43
CA ILE A 116 18.92 2.39 8.71
C ILE A 116 17.76 2.31 9.70
N ALA A 117 16.54 2.63 9.25
CA ALA A 117 15.35 2.51 10.08
C ALA A 117 15.12 1.07 10.58
N ALA A 118 15.27 0.07 9.71
CA ALA A 118 15.11 -1.33 10.07
C ALA A 118 16.15 -1.82 11.07
N LEU A 119 17.43 -1.49 10.85
CA LEU A 119 18.53 -1.81 11.78
C LEU A 119 18.33 -1.14 13.13
N SER A 120 18.00 0.16 13.14
CA SER A 120 17.75 0.91 14.38
C SER A 120 16.61 0.30 15.19
N LEU A 121 15.50 -0.08 14.53
CA LEU A 121 14.39 -0.79 15.19
C LEU A 121 14.81 -2.16 15.71
N SER A 122 15.59 -2.91 14.96
CA SER A 122 16.09 -4.23 15.39
C SER A 122 16.96 -4.11 16.63
N VAL A 123 17.88 -3.14 16.66
CA VAL A 123 18.73 -2.86 17.83
C VAL A 123 17.88 -2.39 19.00
N PHE A 124 16.96 -1.46 18.78
CA PHE A 124 16.06 -0.95 19.82
C PHE A 124 15.25 -2.07 20.48
N PHE A 125 14.61 -2.95 19.69
CA PHE A 125 13.85 -4.08 20.23
C PHE A 125 14.72 -5.02 21.07
N ARG A 126 15.97 -5.28 20.65
CA ARG A 126 16.93 -6.08 21.44
C ARG A 126 17.27 -5.42 22.77
N LEU A 127 17.50 -4.10 22.78
CA LEU A 127 17.82 -3.34 24.00
C LEU A 127 16.69 -3.43 25.05
N ILE A 128 15.43 -3.46 24.60
CA ILE A 128 14.28 -3.61 25.49
C ILE A 128 13.80 -5.06 25.63
N ASN A 129 14.66 -6.04 25.26
CA ASN A 129 14.43 -7.47 25.37
C ASN A 129 13.18 -7.99 24.59
N ILE A 130 12.77 -7.31 23.53
CA ILE A 130 11.74 -7.79 22.61
C ILE A 130 12.39 -8.62 21.51
N ARG A 131 12.03 -9.90 21.44
CA ARG A 131 12.52 -10.82 20.40
C ARG A 131 11.89 -10.52 19.06
N SER A 132 12.68 -10.68 17.98
CA SER A 132 12.20 -10.62 16.60
C SER A 132 11.05 -11.61 16.37
N SER A 133 9.94 -11.12 15.83
CA SER A 133 8.70 -11.87 15.67
C SER A 133 7.80 -11.21 14.61
N MET A 134 6.66 -11.82 14.31
CA MET A 134 5.63 -11.21 13.49
C MET A 134 5.19 -9.82 14.00
N TYR A 135 5.10 -9.64 15.32
CA TYR A 135 4.68 -8.36 15.92
C TYR A 135 5.70 -7.24 15.71
N THR A 136 7.00 -7.55 15.79
CA THR A 136 8.06 -6.56 15.49
C THR A 136 8.06 -6.18 14.02
N VAL A 137 7.74 -7.12 13.11
CA VAL A 137 7.53 -6.82 11.68
C VAL A 137 6.34 -5.88 11.50
N VAL A 138 5.20 -6.19 12.12
CA VAL A 138 4.00 -5.33 12.06
C VAL A 138 4.31 -3.91 12.54
N LEU A 139 5.00 -3.76 13.68
CA LEU A 139 5.39 -2.44 14.19
C LEU A 139 6.29 -1.67 13.22
N GLY A 140 7.28 -2.36 12.63
CA GLY A 140 8.16 -1.77 11.62
C GLY A 140 7.40 -1.34 10.36
N HIS A 141 6.45 -2.16 9.91
CA HIS A 141 5.61 -1.85 8.74
C HIS A 141 4.61 -0.71 9.04
N VAL A 142 4.04 -0.66 10.25
CA VAL A 142 3.18 0.44 10.69
C VAL A 142 3.95 1.77 10.67
N LEU A 143 5.16 1.81 11.23
CA LEU A 143 5.99 3.02 11.22
C LEU A 143 6.30 3.49 9.79
N TYR A 144 6.50 2.56 8.86
CA TYR A 144 6.72 2.87 7.46
C TYR A 144 5.46 3.37 6.75
N ALA A 145 4.34 2.69 6.94
CA ALA A 145 3.10 2.95 6.20
C ALA A 145 2.30 4.14 6.75
N LEU A 146 2.47 4.47 8.04
CA LEU A 146 1.67 5.48 8.73
C LEU A 146 1.72 6.87 8.09
N PRO A 147 2.87 7.42 7.65
CA PRO A 147 2.90 8.70 6.95
C PRO A 147 2.02 8.72 5.70
N TYR A 148 2.14 7.70 4.87
CA TYR A 148 1.36 7.57 3.62
C TYR A 148 -0.14 7.42 3.90
N ALA A 149 -0.51 6.53 4.81
CA ALA A 149 -1.88 6.31 5.24
C ALA A 149 -2.50 7.60 5.81
N THR A 150 -1.74 8.37 6.59
CA THR A 150 -2.22 9.63 7.15
C THR A 150 -2.44 10.69 6.08
N ILE A 151 -1.55 10.83 5.10
CA ILE A 151 -1.75 11.76 3.98
C ILE A 151 -3.06 11.45 3.24
N VAL A 152 -3.33 10.17 2.94
CA VAL A 152 -4.57 9.74 2.29
C VAL A 152 -5.80 10.07 3.13
N THR A 153 -5.72 9.84 4.44
CA THR A 153 -6.81 10.17 5.37
C THR A 153 -7.04 11.67 5.44
N LEU A 154 -5.99 12.49 5.52
CA LEU A 154 -6.08 13.95 5.59
C LEU A 154 -6.78 14.56 4.37
N VAL A 155 -6.61 13.98 3.17
CA VAL A 155 -7.36 14.40 1.98
C VAL A 155 -8.88 14.25 2.19
N SER A 156 -9.33 13.17 2.82
CA SER A 156 -10.76 13.00 3.14
C SER A 156 -11.24 13.98 4.21
N PHE A 157 -10.39 14.27 5.20
CA PHE A 157 -10.69 15.25 6.24
C PHE A 157 -10.75 16.69 5.71
N SER A 158 -10.06 17.02 4.62
CA SER A 158 -10.11 18.36 4.03
C SER A 158 -11.49 18.72 3.47
N GLY A 159 -12.26 17.72 3.06
CA GLY A 159 -13.66 17.89 2.61
C GLY A 159 -14.69 18.03 3.74
N LEU A 160 -14.30 17.77 4.99
CA LEU A 160 -15.19 17.80 6.14
C LEU A 160 -15.29 19.24 6.69
N LYS A 161 -16.40 19.94 6.40
CA LYS A 161 -16.66 21.30 6.89
C LYS A 161 -16.94 21.29 8.39
N GLU A 162 -16.38 22.26 9.13
CA GLU A 162 -16.58 22.38 10.59
C GLU A 162 -18.07 22.59 10.94
N GLY A 163 -18.78 23.37 10.14
CA GLY A 163 -20.19 23.65 10.34
C GLY A 163 -21.10 22.42 10.44
N PHE A 164 -20.73 21.28 9.83
CA PHE A 164 -21.51 20.05 10.01
C PHE A 164 -21.40 19.51 11.44
N ILE A 165 -20.23 19.65 12.06
CA ILE A 165 -19.99 19.17 13.42
C ILE A 165 -20.62 20.13 14.44
N GLU A 166 -20.54 21.44 14.18
CA GLU A 166 -21.16 22.48 15.02
C GLU A 166 -22.68 22.34 15.00
N ALA A 167 -23.30 22.27 13.82
CA ALA A 167 -24.72 22.05 13.69
C ALA A 167 -25.25 20.81 14.43
N ALA A 168 -24.47 19.69 14.33
CA ALA A 168 -24.84 18.49 15.08
C ALA A 168 -24.79 18.70 16.60
N ARG A 169 -23.81 19.45 17.08
CA ARG A 169 -23.69 19.78 18.53
C ARG A 169 -24.81 20.69 18.99
N ASP A 170 -25.17 21.65 18.17
CA ASP A 170 -26.29 22.56 18.46
C ASP A 170 -27.62 21.80 18.57
N LEU A 171 -27.76 20.70 17.81
CA LEU A 171 -28.86 19.74 17.89
C LEU A 171 -28.70 18.71 19.03
N GLY A 172 -27.74 18.88 19.93
CA GLY A 172 -27.54 18.04 21.12
C GLY A 172 -26.78 16.73 20.85
N ALA A 173 -26.08 16.59 19.71
CA ALA A 173 -25.27 15.41 19.46
C ALA A 173 -24.02 15.37 20.37
N SER A 174 -23.84 14.26 21.07
CA SER A 174 -22.59 13.99 21.80
C SER A 174 -21.41 13.85 20.84
N GLY A 175 -20.18 13.99 21.35
CA GLY A 175 -18.97 13.82 20.53
C GLY A 175 -18.89 12.46 19.80
N PHE A 176 -19.37 11.39 20.43
CA PHE A 176 -19.44 10.06 19.82
C PHE A 176 -20.52 10.00 18.71
N ARG A 177 -21.69 10.62 18.91
CA ARG A 177 -22.71 10.73 17.85
C ARG A 177 -22.19 11.52 16.66
N ALA A 178 -21.57 12.68 16.89
CA ALA A 178 -20.97 13.47 15.81
C ALA A 178 -19.88 12.70 15.06
N PHE A 179 -19.08 11.89 15.76
CA PHE A 179 -18.12 11.00 15.12
C PHE A 179 -18.80 9.94 14.27
N ARG A 180 -19.72 9.16 14.84
CA ARG A 180 -20.36 8.02 14.19
C ARG A 180 -21.22 8.43 12.98
N ASP A 181 -21.98 9.51 13.13
CA ASP A 181 -23.05 9.88 12.18
C ASP A 181 -22.56 10.91 11.14
N ILE A 182 -21.45 11.63 11.39
CA ILE A 182 -20.93 12.67 10.48
C ILE A 182 -19.48 12.41 10.09
N ILE A 183 -18.55 12.34 11.06
CA ILE A 183 -17.11 12.27 10.73
C ILE A 183 -16.79 10.98 10.03
N PHE A 184 -17.13 9.83 10.61
CA PHE A 184 -16.81 8.51 10.08
C PHE A 184 -17.42 8.27 8.69
N PRO A 185 -18.72 8.52 8.44
CA PRO A 185 -19.30 8.33 7.11
C PRO A 185 -18.66 9.22 6.03
N LEU A 186 -18.33 10.46 6.36
CA LEU A 186 -17.73 11.41 5.41
C LEU A 186 -16.24 11.11 5.16
N THR A 187 -15.53 10.47 6.10
CA THR A 187 -14.10 10.16 6.00
C THR A 187 -13.81 8.69 5.68
N ARG A 188 -14.82 7.82 5.63
CA ARG A 188 -14.68 6.37 5.41
C ARG A 188 -13.86 6.01 4.17
N GLY A 189 -13.99 6.80 3.08
CA GLY A 189 -13.20 6.59 1.86
C GLY A 189 -11.70 6.77 2.09
N GLY A 190 -11.30 7.77 2.89
CA GLY A 190 -9.90 7.97 3.28
C GLY A 190 -9.39 6.91 4.24
N ILE A 191 -10.22 6.45 5.17
CA ILE A 191 -9.87 5.38 6.12
C ILE A 191 -9.62 4.07 5.36
N LEU A 192 -10.50 3.73 4.41
CA LEU A 192 -10.33 2.56 3.55
C LEU A 192 -9.10 2.69 2.63
N GLY A 193 -8.88 3.88 2.08
CA GLY A 193 -7.65 4.18 1.33
C GLY A 193 -6.40 3.99 2.19
N ALA A 194 -6.42 4.48 3.43
CA ALA A 194 -5.32 4.28 4.39
C ALA A 194 -5.08 2.80 4.70
N ALA A 195 -6.13 2.01 4.88
CA ALA A 195 -6.03 0.57 5.10
C ALA A 195 -5.43 -0.14 3.88
N LEU A 196 -5.89 0.20 2.67
CA LEU A 196 -5.35 -0.35 1.43
C LEU A 196 -3.86 -0.01 1.25
N PHE A 197 -3.48 1.26 1.47
CA PHE A 197 -2.07 1.66 1.44
C PHE A 197 -1.25 0.90 2.47
N GLY A 198 -1.73 0.80 3.72
CA GLY A 198 -1.06 0.05 4.78
C GLY A 198 -0.84 -1.42 4.39
N PHE A 199 -1.84 -2.06 3.78
CA PHE A 199 -1.75 -3.44 3.31
C PHE A 199 -0.75 -3.60 2.16
N LEU A 200 -0.89 -2.80 1.10
CA LEU A 200 -0.04 -2.91 -0.09
C LEU A 200 1.43 -2.57 0.21
N LEU A 201 1.68 -1.53 1.01
CA LEU A 201 3.03 -1.19 1.44
C LEU A 201 3.64 -2.30 2.28
N SER A 202 2.85 -2.94 3.16
CA SER A 202 3.30 -4.06 3.98
C SER A 202 3.64 -5.32 3.15
N LEU A 203 2.85 -5.63 2.12
CA LEU A 203 3.14 -6.77 1.24
C LEU A 203 4.47 -6.62 0.49
N ASN A 204 4.83 -5.40 0.12
CA ASN A 204 6.02 -5.10 -0.66
C ASN A 204 7.25 -4.76 0.22
N GLU A 205 7.08 -4.69 1.53
CA GLU A 205 8.17 -4.29 2.44
C GLU A 205 9.08 -5.48 2.78
N PHE A 206 10.26 -5.47 2.17
CA PHE A 206 11.28 -6.51 2.38
C PHE A 206 12.24 -6.13 3.52
N ILE A 207 12.75 -4.88 3.53
CA ILE A 207 13.88 -4.50 4.38
C ILE A 207 13.53 -4.66 5.86
N ARG A 208 12.41 -4.09 6.30
CA ARG A 208 11.99 -4.19 7.70
C ARG A 208 11.58 -5.61 8.06
N ALA A 209 10.91 -6.32 7.14
CA ALA A 209 10.61 -7.73 7.34
C ALA A 209 11.88 -8.53 7.59
N TYR A 210 12.91 -8.39 6.78
CA TYR A 210 14.16 -9.12 6.88
C TYR A 210 14.89 -8.94 8.22
N PHE A 211 14.94 -7.70 8.74
CA PHE A 211 15.64 -7.41 10.00
C PHE A 211 14.82 -7.68 11.27
N LEU A 212 13.48 -7.79 11.15
CA LEU A 212 12.57 -7.87 12.29
C LEU A 212 11.83 -9.20 12.43
N SER A 213 11.81 -10.07 11.41
CA SER A 213 10.96 -11.28 11.38
C SER A 213 11.47 -12.44 12.25
N GLY A 214 12.74 -12.49 12.58
CA GLY A 214 13.34 -13.67 13.21
C GLY A 214 13.31 -14.88 12.28
N TRP A 215 12.62 -15.95 12.70
CA TRP A 215 12.48 -17.19 11.92
C TRP A 215 11.26 -17.20 10.98
N GLN A 216 10.44 -16.18 11.03
CA GLN A 216 9.20 -16.11 10.26
C GLN A 216 9.47 -15.51 8.89
N GLU A 217 9.03 -16.19 7.85
CA GLU A 217 9.27 -15.81 6.47
C GLU A 217 8.04 -15.13 5.88
N THR A 218 8.18 -13.85 5.50
CA THR A 218 7.17 -13.17 4.68
C THR A 218 7.41 -13.48 3.20
N LEU A 219 6.43 -13.17 2.36
CA LEU A 219 6.51 -13.42 0.92
C LEU A 219 7.69 -12.69 0.27
N SER A 220 8.00 -11.46 0.72
CA SER A 220 9.16 -10.70 0.25
C SER A 220 10.49 -11.33 0.66
N ILE A 221 10.58 -11.91 1.87
CA ILE A 221 11.76 -12.66 2.32
C ILE A 221 11.90 -13.96 1.53
N TYR A 222 10.79 -14.69 1.33
CA TYR A 222 10.76 -15.90 0.52
C TYR A 222 11.28 -15.65 -0.90
N MET A 223 10.77 -14.61 -1.58
CA MET A 223 11.23 -14.22 -2.91
C MET A 223 12.73 -13.93 -2.93
N PHE A 224 13.22 -13.18 -1.97
CA PHE A 224 14.65 -12.87 -1.86
C PHE A 224 15.51 -14.14 -1.65
N GLY A 225 15.01 -15.08 -0.83
CA GLY A 225 15.67 -16.38 -0.63
C GLY A 225 15.79 -17.19 -1.92
N GLN A 226 14.72 -17.22 -2.72
CA GLN A 226 14.70 -17.89 -4.02
C GLN A 226 15.68 -17.25 -5.01
N MET A 227 15.76 -15.92 -5.05
CA MET A 227 16.72 -15.20 -5.91
C MET A 227 18.17 -15.52 -5.56
N LYS A 228 18.51 -15.69 -4.29
CA LYS A 228 19.86 -16.05 -3.84
C LYS A 228 20.23 -17.50 -4.15
N GLY A 229 19.25 -18.40 -4.18
CA GLY A 229 19.46 -19.84 -4.43
C GLY A 229 19.69 -20.21 -5.90
N GLY A 230 19.74 -19.22 -6.81
CA GLY A 230 19.71 -19.41 -8.25
C GLY A 230 18.29 -19.23 -8.75
N ALA A 231 18.04 -18.19 -9.55
CA ALA A 231 16.70 -17.77 -9.92
C ALA A 231 15.90 -18.88 -10.62
N ASP A 232 15.06 -19.59 -9.85
CA ASP A 232 14.04 -20.48 -10.42
C ASP A 232 13.00 -19.60 -11.15
N PRO A 233 12.68 -19.86 -12.41
CA PRO A 233 11.72 -19.05 -13.17
C PRO A 233 10.34 -18.95 -12.53
N SER A 234 9.99 -19.83 -11.58
CA SER A 234 8.76 -19.70 -10.76
C SER A 234 8.68 -18.38 -9.98
N ILE A 235 9.81 -17.70 -9.77
CA ILE A 235 9.83 -16.38 -9.12
C ILE A 235 9.12 -15.31 -9.96
N TYR A 236 9.20 -15.40 -11.30
CA TYR A 236 8.49 -14.50 -12.20
C TYR A 236 6.98 -14.72 -12.13
N ALA A 237 6.54 -15.99 -12.03
CA ALA A 237 5.14 -16.32 -11.82
C ALA A 237 4.64 -15.81 -10.45
N LEU A 238 5.44 -15.90 -9.39
CA LEU A 238 5.11 -15.37 -8.08
C LEU A 238 4.99 -13.85 -8.10
N ALA A 239 5.94 -13.16 -8.72
CA ALA A 239 5.90 -11.71 -8.88
C ALA A 239 4.67 -11.27 -9.72
N GLY A 240 4.36 -12.02 -10.79
CA GLY A 240 3.14 -11.83 -11.58
C GLY A 240 1.85 -11.98 -10.78
N LEU A 241 1.77 -12.98 -9.90
CA LEU A 241 0.64 -13.15 -8.99
C LEU A 241 0.49 -11.98 -8.01
N ILE A 242 1.59 -11.55 -7.37
CA ILE A 242 1.57 -10.42 -6.43
C ILE A 242 1.12 -9.15 -7.14
N LEU A 243 1.65 -8.89 -8.35
CA LEU A 243 1.26 -7.73 -9.15
C LEU A 243 -0.23 -7.80 -9.51
N SER A 244 -0.72 -8.96 -9.97
CA SER A 244 -2.13 -9.17 -10.33
C SER A 244 -3.06 -8.97 -9.14
N VAL A 245 -2.71 -9.52 -7.97
CA VAL A 245 -3.46 -9.32 -6.72
C VAL A 245 -3.47 -7.84 -6.30
N SER A 246 -2.31 -7.16 -6.40
CA SER A 246 -2.22 -5.74 -6.06
C SER A 246 -3.11 -4.87 -6.98
N ILE A 247 -3.07 -5.11 -8.30
CA ILE A 247 -3.93 -4.43 -9.26
C ILE A 247 -5.40 -4.70 -8.97
N PHE A 248 -5.77 -5.96 -8.71
CA PHE A 248 -7.14 -6.35 -8.39
C PHE A 248 -7.67 -5.64 -7.13
N LEU A 249 -6.87 -5.57 -6.06
CA LEU A 249 -7.23 -4.86 -4.84
C LEU A 249 -7.43 -3.35 -5.08
N VAL A 250 -6.56 -2.74 -5.88
CA VAL A 250 -6.68 -1.32 -6.26
C VAL A 250 -7.95 -1.09 -7.07
N LEU A 251 -8.24 -1.95 -8.05
CA LEU A 251 -9.46 -1.84 -8.86
C LEU A 251 -10.73 -1.98 -8.01
N ILE A 252 -10.78 -2.96 -7.09
CA ILE A 252 -11.90 -3.09 -6.15
C ILE A 252 -12.07 -1.82 -5.32
N ALA A 253 -10.97 -1.26 -4.80
CA ALA A 253 -11.03 -0.04 -4.01
C ALA A 253 -11.52 1.16 -4.82
N LEU A 254 -11.10 1.30 -6.08
CA LEU A 254 -11.57 2.36 -6.98
C LEU A 254 -13.05 2.22 -7.31
N ILE A 255 -13.52 1.00 -7.61
CA ILE A 255 -14.93 0.71 -7.87
C ILE A 255 -15.75 1.06 -6.62
N TYR A 256 -15.34 0.56 -5.45
CA TYR A 256 -16.02 0.85 -4.19
C TYR A 256 -16.07 2.35 -3.87
N TYR A 257 -14.95 3.05 -4.10
CA TYR A 257 -14.88 4.51 -3.91
C TYR A 257 -15.83 5.26 -4.86
N SER A 258 -15.96 4.80 -6.11
CA SER A 258 -16.90 5.39 -7.07
C SER A 258 -18.35 5.25 -6.59
N PHE A 259 -18.75 4.09 -6.07
CA PHE A 259 -20.08 3.85 -5.52
C PHE A 259 -20.38 4.71 -4.28
N ILE A 260 -19.39 4.93 -3.41
CA ILE A 260 -19.58 5.80 -2.22
C ILE A 260 -19.80 7.27 -2.61
N ARG A 261 -19.16 7.72 -3.69
CA ARG A 261 -19.19 9.12 -4.11
C ARG A 261 -20.45 9.49 -4.91
N TYR A 262 -21.11 8.52 -5.53
CA TYR A 262 -22.29 8.73 -6.35
C TYR A 262 -23.50 9.34 -5.59
N PRO A 263 -23.88 8.87 -4.38
CA PRO A 263 -25.03 9.44 -3.66
C PRO A 263 -24.82 10.86 -3.14
N LEU A 264 -23.57 11.36 -3.07
CA LEU A 264 -23.29 12.72 -2.60
C LEU A 264 -23.38 13.79 -3.72
N ARG A 265 -23.39 13.38 -5.00
CA ARG A 265 -23.54 14.29 -6.13
C ARG A 265 -25.01 14.62 -6.48
N SER A 266 -25.96 13.86 -5.97
CA SER A 266 -27.39 14.10 -6.20
C SER A 266 -27.99 15.18 -5.27
N PHE A 267 -27.19 15.76 -4.37
CA PHE A 267 -27.59 16.81 -3.43
C PHE A 267 -26.85 18.14 -3.63
N THR A 268 -26.10 18.29 -4.73
CA THR A 268 -25.49 19.55 -5.18
C THR A 268 -26.08 19.98 -6.52
#